data_f1e5b8860b2490551bd0259e2b78e8be
#
_entry.id   f1e5b8860b2490551bd0259e2b78e8be
#
_cell.length_a   1.000
_cell.length_b   1.000
_cell.length_c   1.000
_cell.angle_alpha   90.00
_cell.angle_beta   90.00
_cell.angle_gamma   90.00
#
_symmetry.space_group_name_H-M   'P 1'
#
loop_
_entity.id
_entity.type
_entity.pdbx_description
1 polymer ?
#
loop_
_entity_poly.entity_id
_entity_poly.type
_entity_poly.pdbx_seq_one_letter_code
_entity_poly.pdbx_strand_id
1 'polypeptide(L)'
;MRPDGYILTNVHVIEDADKIDVKLRDGREFPARVVGADERTDIAVIKVDGKDLPVVQLGDSDAVRVGQFAFAIGAPFKLDYTFTYGVISGKGRSKLLQSGGYSISDYLQTDASINPGNSGGPLCDIDGKVIGMNTLINGMNRGLGFAIPINMAKDIGGELIAGRKIVRPWLGIRIETLGDDPSIRELFKGADKGVVVRTIEADAPASKSNLRPFDVITHVDGSAITSDSQLQHEILKKKVGQNVELTVWRKGQAIKVPVKTGELPDEITRASNQPVQPSEPKPQDVGKFGLQVQELTKDVAERLHLSSQQGVIVTDVEDNSIAAAQGIEREDVITEVDGKPVTNVQSFRDALNKADPKRGVLLYLDRKGSKTFAVLKAGG
;
A
#
# COMPACT_ATOMS: atom_id res chain seq x y z
N MET A 1 -15.84 19.19 -13.01
CA MET A 1 -17.12 19.86 -12.63
C MET A 1 -18.24 19.23 -13.44
N ARG A 2 -19.42 19.10 -12.86
CA ARG A 2 -20.66 18.71 -13.57
C ARG A 2 -21.50 19.96 -13.80
N PRO A 3 -22.38 19.95 -14.82
CA PRO A 3 -23.24 21.13 -15.12
C PRO A 3 -24.13 21.52 -13.93
N ASP A 4 -24.47 20.56 -13.07
CA ASP A 4 -25.26 20.75 -11.86
C ASP A 4 -24.43 21.26 -10.65
N GLY A 5 -23.14 21.58 -10.83
CA GLY A 5 -22.28 22.25 -9.85
C GLY A 5 -21.47 21.36 -8.94
N TYR A 6 -21.39 20.05 -9.15
CA TYR A 6 -20.45 19.21 -8.46
C TYR A 6 -19.03 19.38 -9.01
N ILE A 7 -18.05 19.50 -8.12
CA ILE A 7 -16.63 19.77 -8.41
C ILE A 7 -15.79 18.75 -7.68
N LEU A 8 -14.86 18.10 -8.40
CA LEU A 8 -13.82 17.27 -7.82
C LEU A 8 -12.64 18.14 -7.38
N THR A 9 -12.07 17.84 -6.21
CA THR A 9 -10.87 18.44 -5.66
C THR A 9 -10.16 17.45 -4.73
N ASN A 10 -9.00 17.82 -4.15
CA ASN A 10 -8.35 17.01 -3.12
C ASN A 10 -8.90 17.30 -1.72
N VAL A 11 -8.79 16.32 -0.81
CA VAL A 11 -9.15 16.49 0.60
C VAL A 11 -8.27 17.56 1.24
N HIS A 12 -6.93 17.44 1.07
CA HIS A 12 -5.97 18.39 1.66
C HIS A 12 -6.16 19.86 1.18
N VAL A 13 -6.91 20.10 0.09
CA VAL A 13 -7.23 21.45 -0.37
C VAL A 13 -8.33 22.09 0.45
N ILE A 14 -9.21 21.27 1.06
CA ILE A 14 -10.42 21.73 1.79
C ILE A 14 -10.42 21.37 3.27
N GLU A 15 -9.45 20.60 3.76
CA GLU A 15 -9.43 19.98 5.09
C GLU A 15 -9.53 21.01 6.22
N ASP A 16 -8.76 22.11 6.14
CA ASP A 16 -8.69 23.15 7.18
C ASP A 16 -9.53 24.39 6.86
N ALA A 17 -10.46 24.29 5.90
CA ALA A 17 -11.20 25.45 5.43
C ALA A 17 -12.51 25.66 6.21
N ASP A 18 -12.64 26.77 6.93
CA ASP A 18 -13.93 27.20 7.53
C ASP A 18 -14.95 27.59 6.46
N LYS A 19 -14.49 28.08 5.32
CA LYS A 19 -15.30 28.54 4.19
C LYS A 19 -14.62 28.21 2.87
N ILE A 20 -15.41 27.72 1.92
CA ILE A 20 -14.94 27.38 0.58
C ILE A 20 -15.71 28.26 -0.42
N ASP A 21 -14.98 29.05 -1.21
CA ASP A 21 -15.51 29.84 -2.28
C ASP A 21 -14.91 29.38 -3.63
N VAL A 22 -15.73 29.25 -4.65
CA VAL A 22 -15.33 28.89 -6.00
C VAL A 22 -15.46 30.07 -6.91
N LYS A 23 -14.33 30.52 -7.47
CA LYS A 23 -14.27 31.60 -8.44
C LYS A 23 -14.10 31.03 -9.84
N LEU A 24 -14.99 31.39 -10.75
CA LEU A 24 -14.92 31.02 -12.17
C LEU A 24 -14.08 32.03 -12.97
N ARG A 25 -13.62 31.61 -14.14
CA ARG A 25 -12.83 32.48 -15.05
C ARG A 25 -13.58 33.73 -15.50
N ASP A 26 -14.90 33.68 -15.60
CA ASP A 26 -15.75 34.83 -15.97
C ASP A 26 -16.02 35.79 -14.81
N GLY A 27 -15.40 35.56 -13.64
CA GLY A 27 -15.50 36.41 -12.45
C GLY A 27 -16.66 36.07 -11.51
N ARG A 28 -17.53 35.13 -11.87
CA ARG A 28 -18.57 34.64 -10.95
C ARG A 28 -17.96 33.92 -9.76
N GLU A 29 -18.49 34.19 -8.57
CA GLU A 29 -18.06 33.56 -7.32
C GLU A 29 -19.26 32.88 -6.66
N PHE A 30 -19.03 31.66 -6.11
CA PHE A 30 -20.04 30.87 -5.48
C PHE A 30 -19.52 30.31 -4.16
N PRO A 31 -20.29 30.39 -3.07
CA PRO A 31 -20.01 29.61 -1.88
C PRO A 31 -20.19 28.12 -2.21
N ALA A 32 -19.28 27.29 -1.72
CA ALA A 32 -19.35 25.86 -1.90
C ALA A 32 -19.56 25.14 -0.56
N ARG A 33 -20.22 24.00 -0.62
CA ARG A 33 -20.35 23.08 0.51
C ARG A 33 -19.69 21.77 0.19
N VAL A 34 -19.09 21.12 1.19
CA VAL A 34 -18.53 19.77 1.06
C VAL A 34 -19.68 18.78 0.94
N VAL A 35 -19.62 17.93 -0.08
CA VAL A 35 -20.57 16.82 -0.31
C VAL A 35 -20.05 15.55 0.36
N GLY A 36 -18.76 15.29 0.24
CA GLY A 36 -18.07 14.17 0.85
C GLY A 36 -16.57 14.21 0.54
N ALA A 37 -15.82 13.49 1.34
CA ALA A 37 -14.37 13.38 1.24
C ALA A 37 -13.94 11.94 1.52
N ASP A 38 -12.89 11.50 0.84
CA ASP A 38 -12.21 10.24 1.05
C ASP A 38 -10.72 10.49 1.27
N GLU A 39 -10.32 10.53 2.53
CA GLU A 39 -8.94 10.82 2.97
C GLU A 39 -7.92 9.82 2.39
N ARG A 40 -8.31 8.56 2.17
CA ARG A 40 -7.41 7.51 1.68
C ARG A 40 -6.96 7.68 0.24
N THR A 41 -7.78 8.32 -0.58
CA THR A 41 -7.47 8.62 -1.99
C THR A 41 -7.21 10.09 -2.22
N ASP A 42 -7.33 10.92 -1.17
CA ASP A 42 -7.22 12.38 -1.25
C ASP A 42 -8.21 12.99 -2.26
N ILE A 43 -9.45 12.42 -2.35
CA ILE A 43 -10.49 12.88 -3.25
C ILE A 43 -11.64 13.47 -2.45
N ALA A 44 -12.04 14.67 -2.80
CA ALA A 44 -13.21 15.33 -2.24
C ALA A 44 -14.16 15.81 -3.35
N VAL A 45 -15.43 15.93 -3.00
CA VAL A 45 -16.46 16.54 -3.83
C VAL A 45 -17.06 17.72 -3.08
N ILE A 46 -17.06 18.88 -3.75
CA ILE A 46 -17.76 20.07 -3.30
C ILE A 46 -18.90 20.42 -4.25
N LYS A 47 -19.85 21.22 -3.80
CA LYS A 47 -21.03 21.59 -4.58
C LYS A 47 -21.26 23.11 -4.50
N VAL A 48 -21.46 23.72 -5.66
CA VAL A 48 -21.90 25.11 -5.80
C VAL A 48 -23.30 25.15 -6.40
N ASP A 49 -24.08 26.16 -6.04
CA ASP A 49 -25.39 26.41 -6.62
C ASP A 49 -25.28 27.50 -7.69
N GLY A 50 -25.08 27.07 -8.94
CA GLY A 50 -24.90 27.95 -10.11
C GLY A 50 -25.62 27.39 -11.32
N LYS A 51 -25.86 28.27 -12.32
CA LYS A 51 -26.39 27.91 -13.63
C LYS A 51 -25.33 28.16 -14.70
N ASP A 52 -25.44 27.43 -15.80
CA ASP A 52 -24.57 27.57 -16.96
C ASP A 52 -23.08 27.46 -16.60
N LEU A 53 -22.78 26.45 -15.77
CA LEU A 53 -21.44 26.21 -15.29
C LEU A 53 -20.60 25.53 -16.37
N PRO A 54 -19.39 26.03 -16.68
CA PRO A 54 -18.52 25.39 -17.66
C PRO A 54 -18.03 24.06 -17.13
N VAL A 55 -17.98 23.05 -17.99
CA VAL A 55 -17.50 21.70 -17.63
C VAL A 55 -16.40 21.27 -18.56
N VAL A 56 -15.44 20.52 -18.03
CA VAL A 56 -14.37 19.89 -18.79
C VAL A 56 -14.74 18.42 -19.10
N GLN A 57 -14.31 17.93 -20.24
CA GLN A 57 -14.51 16.54 -20.60
C GLN A 57 -13.54 15.65 -19.81
N LEU A 58 -14.06 14.61 -19.15
CA LEU A 58 -13.24 13.59 -18.48
C LEU A 58 -12.80 12.54 -19.52
N GLY A 59 -11.52 12.22 -19.52
CA GLY A 59 -10.90 11.21 -20.35
C GLY A 59 -10.98 9.80 -19.73
N ASP A 60 -10.02 8.96 -20.13
CA ASP A 60 -9.82 7.60 -19.64
C ASP A 60 -8.36 7.40 -19.20
N SER A 61 -8.12 7.33 -17.88
CA SER A 61 -6.77 7.15 -17.35
C SER A 61 -6.18 5.76 -17.60
N ASP A 62 -7.00 4.74 -17.86
CA ASP A 62 -6.50 3.40 -18.15
C ASP A 62 -5.84 3.35 -19.54
N ALA A 63 -6.36 4.14 -20.49
CA ALA A 63 -5.84 4.27 -21.85
C ALA A 63 -4.57 5.13 -21.95
N VAL A 64 -4.19 5.86 -20.90
CA VAL A 64 -3.00 6.73 -20.87
C VAL A 64 -1.72 5.91 -21.05
N ARG A 65 -0.80 6.43 -21.87
CA ARG A 65 0.50 5.80 -22.15
C ARG A 65 1.66 6.63 -21.61
N VAL A 66 2.69 5.95 -21.11
CA VAL A 66 3.97 6.59 -20.77
C VAL A 66 4.56 7.24 -22.05
N GLY A 67 5.09 8.46 -21.91
CA GLY A 67 5.56 9.30 -23.02
C GLY A 67 4.47 10.14 -23.67
N GLN A 68 3.18 9.98 -23.33
CA GLN A 68 2.08 10.82 -23.82
C GLN A 68 2.21 12.24 -23.26
N PHE A 69 2.01 13.26 -24.09
CA PHE A 69 1.95 14.66 -23.66
C PHE A 69 0.80 14.88 -22.67
N ALA A 70 1.10 15.65 -21.63
CA ALA A 70 0.12 16.04 -20.64
C ALA A 70 0.39 17.48 -20.18
N PHE A 71 -0.67 18.17 -19.77
CA PHE A 71 -0.55 19.50 -19.19
C PHE A 71 -1.40 19.64 -17.94
N ALA A 72 -0.86 20.36 -16.97
CA ALA A 72 -1.55 20.63 -15.72
C ALA A 72 -2.02 22.10 -15.70
N ILE A 73 -3.20 22.30 -15.15
CA ILE A 73 -3.79 23.63 -14.95
C ILE A 73 -4.04 23.82 -13.46
N GLY A 74 -3.73 25.01 -12.96
CA GLY A 74 -3.95 25.38 -11.57
C GLY A 74 -3.78 26.88 -11.33
N ALA A 75 -3.74 27.27 -10.07
CA ALA A 75 -3.52 28.64 -9.62
C ALA A 75 -2.41 28.70 -8.55
N PRO A 76 -1.17 28.28 -8.86
CA PRO A 76 -0.08 28.24 -7.88
C PRO A 76 0.25 29.67 -7.43
N PHE A 77 0.60 29.81 -6.15
CA PHE A 77 1.04 31.08 -5.55
C PHE A 77 0.06 32.25 -5.73
N LYS A 78 -1.26 31.98 -5.84
CA LYS A 78 -2.29 32.97 -6.15
C LYS A 78 -2.14 33.65 -7.53
N LEU A 79 -1.36 33.03 -8.42
CA LEU A 79 -1.29 33.42 -9.83
C LEU A 79 -2.48 32.79 -10.56
N ASP A 80 -3.32 33.59 -11.17
CA ASP A 80 -4.47 33.11 -11.92
C ASP A 80 -4.02 32.28 -13.15
N TYR A 81 -4.62 31.09 -13.33
CA TYR A 81 -4.54 30.29 -14.55
C TYR A 81 -3.12 29.90 -15.01
N THR A 82 -2.38 29.25 -14.16
CA THR A 82 -1.07 28.73 -14.53
C THR A 82 -1.23 27.43 -15.33
N PHE A 83 -0.53 27.36 -16.44
CA PHE A 83 -0.45 26.22 -17.33
C PHE A 83 0.98 25.69 -17.33
N THR A 84 1.15 24.41 -17.03
CA THR A 84 2.44 23.72 -17.16
C THR A 84 2.29 22.48 -18.04
N TYR A 85 3.32 22.10 -18.78
CA TYR A 85 3.25 20.95 -19.67
C TYR A 85 4.46 20.03 -19.48
N GLY A 86 4.27 18.78 -19.85
CA GLY A 86 5.26 17.72 -19.81
C GLY A 86 4.73 16.45 -20.46
N VAL A 87 5.19 15.32 -19.98
CA VAL A 87 4.74 13.99 -20.42
C VAL A 87 4.32 13.15 -19.23
N ILE A 88 3.58 12.08 -19.50
CA ILE A 88 3.37 11.02 -18.51
C ILE A 88 4.67 10.23 -18.38
N SER A 89 5.35 10.38 -17.27
CA SER A 89 6.65 9.76 -16.99
C SER A 89 6.51 8.34 -16.42
N GLY A 90 5.34 8.00 -15.86
CA GLY A 90 5.07 6.69 -15.28
C GLY A 90 3.61 6.50 -14.88
N LYS A 91 3.24 5.24 -14.62
CA LYS A 91 1.93 4.82 -14.11
C LYS A 91 2.14 3.85 -12.94
N GLY A 92 1.11 3.63 -12.13
CA GLY A 92 1.19 2.62 -11.07
C GLY A 92 2.12 3.00 -9.90
N ARG A 93 2.24 4.30 -9.58
CA ARG A 93 3.11 4.77 -8.50
C ARG A 93 2.38 4.67 -7.15
N SER A 94 2.50 3.52 -6.49
CA SER A 94 1.79 3.22 -5.23
C SER A 94 2.61 3.45 -3.96
N LYS A 95 3.95 3.45 -4.03
CA LYS A 95 4.84 3.47 -2.86
C LYS A 95 5.21 4.88 -2.37
N LEU A 96 4.60 5.93 -2.90
CA LEU A 96 5.05 7.31 -2.67
C LEU A 96 4.64 7.90 -1.31
N LEU A 97 3.62 7.35 -0.67
CA LEU A 97 3.13 7.76 0.64
C LEU A 97 3.31 6.61 1.64
N GLN A 98 4.56 6.27 1.96
CA GLN A 98 4.87 5.32 3.03
C GLN A 98 4.79 6.01 4.40
N SER A 99 3.62 6.44 4.80
CA SER A 99 3.29 6.72 6.20
C SER A 99 2.41 5.57 6.69
N GLY A 100 3.01 4.41 6.97
CA GLY A 100 2.46 3.34 7.82
C GLY A 100 1.09 2.73 7.51
N GLY A 101 0.45 3.04 6.37
CA GLY A 101 -0.90 2.59 6.06
C GLY A 101 -1.05 1.95 4.69
N TYR A 102 -2.17 1.26 4.44
CA TYR A 102 -2.58 0.79 3.11
C TYR A 102 -2.89 2.00 2.23
N SER A 103 -1.90 2.48 1.46
CA SER A 103 -2.12 3.50 0.44
C SER A 103 -2.80 2.86 -0.77
N ILE A 104 -3.96 3.42 -1.16
CA ILE A 104 -4.72 3.01 -2.35
C ILE A 104 -4.39 4.00 -3.47
N SER A 105 -3.12 4.22 -3.70
CA SER A 105 -2.66 5.22 -4.66
C SER A 105 -2.06 4.54 -5.87
N ASP A 106 -2.62 4.81 -7.04
CA ASP A 106 -2.13 4.40 -8.35
C ASP A 106 -1.85 5.67 -9.16
N TYR A 107 -0.88 6.49 -8.71
CA TYR A 107 -0.63 7.78 -9.30
C TYR A 107 -0.11 7.68 -10.74
N LEU A 108 -0.56 8.61 -11.59
CA LEU A 108 0.12 9.01 -12.81
C LEU A 108 1.29 9.92 -12.41
N GLN A 109 2.46 9.62 -12.92
CA GLN A 109 3.65 10.47 -12.76
C GLN A 109 3.82 11.34 -14.00
N THR A 110 4.16 12.62 -13.81
CA THR A 110 4.46 13.58 -14.90
C THR A 110 5.64 14.44 -14.53
N ASP A 111 6.34 14.97 -15.53
CA ASP A 111 7.36 16.02 -15.39
C ASP A 111 6.79 17.42 -15.63
N ALA A 112 5.48 17.54 -15.96
CA ALA A 112 4.79 18.81 -15.86
C ALA A 112 4.91 19.35 -14.43
N SER A 113 5.28 20.62 -14.27
CA SER A 113 5.52 21.20 -12.94
C SER A 113 4.24 21.26 -12.11
N ILE A 114 4.18 20.49 -11.05
CA ILE A 114 3.11 20.50 -10.04
C ILE A 114 3.66 21.23 -8.80
N ASN A 115 2.98 22.30 -8.39
CA ASN A 115 3.33 23.12 -7.25
C ASN A 115 2.09 23.36 -6.38
N PRO A 116 2.24 23.84 -5.13
CA PRO A 116 1.11 24.25 -4.29
C PRO A 116 0.20 25.22 -5.05
N GLY A 117 -1.10 24.86 -5.16
CA GLY A 117 -2.11 25.58 -5.96
C GLY A 117 -2.50 24.88 -7.26
N ASN A 118 -1.76 23.85 -7.72
CA ASN A 118 -2.21 22.98 -8.80
C ASN A 118 -3.03 21.79 -8.27
N SER A 119 -2.93 21.44 -6.98
CA SER A 119 -3.68 20.36 -6.35
C SER A 119 -5.19 20.55 -6.53
N GLY A 120 -5.89 19.46 -6.85
CA GLY A 120 -7.32 19.46 -7.18
C GLY A 120 -7.62 19.93 -8.60
N GLY A 121 -6.66 20.55 -9.29
CA GLY A 121 -6.76 20.94 -10.69
C GLY A 121 -6.57 19.76 -11.65
N PRO A 122 -6.96 19.92 -12.94
CA PRO A 122 -6.87 18.86 -13.91
C PRO A 122 -5.44 18.66 -14.46
N LEU A 123 -5.08 17.39 -14.68
CA LEU A 123 -4.06 16.96 -15.63
C LEU A 123 -4.78 16.53 -16.91
N CYS A 124 -4.50 17.18 -18.03
CA CYS A 124 -5.18 16.95 -19.30
C CYS A 124 -4.26 16.31 -20.33
N ASP A 125 -4.85 15.60 -21.28
CA ASP A 125 -4.18 15.19 -22.51
C ASP A 125 -4.18 16.31 -23.56
N ILE A 126 -3.57 16.07 -24.72
CA ILE A 126 -3.45 17.05 -25.81
C ILE A 126 -4.80 17.49 -26.38
N ASP A 127 -5.85 16.67 -26.22
CA ASP A 127 -7.21 16.99 -26.66
C ASP A 127 -8.00 17.79 -25.61
N GLY A 128 -7.38 18.12 -24.46
CA GLY A 128 -8.01 18.83 -23.35
C GLY A 128 -8.90 17.96 -22.47
N LYS A 129 -8.86 16.64 -22.63
CA LYS A 129 -9.59 15.72 -21.75
C LYS A 129 -8.80 15.49 -20.45
N VAL A 130 -9.50 15.53 -19.33
CA VAL A 130 -8.87 15.28 -18.02
C VAL A 130 -8.52 13.80 -17.88
N ILE A 131 -7.25 13.48 -17.72
CA ILE A 131 -6.72 12.13 -17.50
C ILE A 131 -6.32 11.89 -16.05
N GLY A 132 -6.18 12.96 -15.25
CA GLY A 132 -5.87 12.88 -13.82
C GLY A 132 -6.26 14.15 -13.07
N MET A 133 -6.25 14.07 -11.75
CA MET A 133 -6.38 15.20 -10.83
C MET A 133 -5.04 15.41 -10.14
N ASN A 134 -4.43 16.58 -10.34
CA ASN A 134 -3.13 16.91 -9.76
C ASN A 134 -3.17 16.79 -8.24
N THR A 135 -2.13 16.22 -7.64
CA THR A 135 -1.95 16.17 -6.20
C THR A 135 -0.51 16.46 -5.82
N LEU A 136 -0.31 17.11 -4.68
CA LEU A 136 1.00 17.42 -4.15
C LEU A 136 1.43 16.31 -3.19
N ILE A 137 2.60 15.72 -3.43
CA ILE A 137 3.22 14.76 -2.52
C ILE A 137 4.31 15.49 -1.74
N ASN A 138 4.15 15.58 -0.41
CA ASN A 138 5.10 16.25 0.46
C ASN A 138 6.51 15.63 0.34
N GLY A 139 7.53 16.47 0.19
CA GLY A 139 8.95 16.09 0.18
C GLY A 139 9.54 15.74 -1.19
N MET A 140 8.79 15.74 -2.27
CA MET A 140 9.29 15.48 -3.62
C MET A 140 9.31 16.76 -4.47
N ASN A 141 10.35 17.57 -4.30
CA ASN A 141 10.63 18.69 -5.19
C ASN A 141 11.75 18.29 -6.13
N ARG A 142 11.51 18.21 -7.44
CA ARG A 142 12.51 18.22 -8.53
C ARG A 142 11.96 17.55 -9.81
N GLY A 143 10.93 18.17 -10.42
CA GLY A 143 10.43 17.66 -11.71
C GLY A 143 9.66 16.32 -11.62
N LEU A 144 9.15 15.99 -10.44
CA LEU A 144 8.29 14.85 -10.21
C LEU A 144 6.91 15.36 -9.80
N GLY A 145 5.97 15.37 -10.74
CA GLY A 145 4.57 15.66 -10.51
C GLY A 145 3.76 14.36 -10.43
N PHE A 146 2.67 14.40 -9.66
CA PHE A 146 1.76 13.26 -9.52
C PHE A 146 0.31 13.70 -9.68
N ALA A 147 -0.50 12.81 -10.25
CA ALA A 147 -1.93 12.99 -10.37
C ALA A 147 -2.69 11.71 -10.07
N ILE A 148 -3.82 11.86 -9.39
CA ILE A 148 -4.78 10.78 -9.14
C ILE A 148 -5.43 10.45 -10.49
N PRO A 149 -5.48 9.17 -10.93
CA PRO A 149 -6.12 8.79 -12.18
C PRO A 149 -7.58 9.22 -12.24
N ILE A 150 -8.02 9.76 -13.38
CA ILE A 150 -9.39 10.32 -13.47
C ILE A 150 -10.47 9.25 -13.35
N ASN A 151 -10.21 7.98 -13.73
CA ASN A 151 -11.19 6.91 -13.53
C ASN A 151 -11.44 6.68 -12.05
N MET A 152 -10.38 6.64 -11.21
CA MET A 152 -10.51 6.56 -9.76
C MET A 152 -11.29 7.76 -9.20
N ALA A 153 -10.97 8.98 -9.64
CA ALA A 153 -11.68 10.19 -9.18
C ALA A 153 -13.16 10.19 -9.59
N LYS A 154 -13.51 9.64 -10.77
CA LYS A 154 -14.91 9.47 -11.19
C LYS A 154 -15.66 8.49 -10.30
N ASP A 155 -15.08 7.33 -10.04
CA ASP A 155 -15.73 6.26 -9.27
C ASP A 155 -15.96 6.71 -7.82
N ILE A 156 -14.91 7.20 -7.14
CA ILE A 156 -15.00 7.71 -5.76
C ILE A 156 -15.95 8.91 -5.70
N GLY A 157 -15.79 9.88 -6.61
CA GLY A 157 -16.66 11.05 -6.67
C GLY A 157 -18.14 10.69 -6.87
N GLY A 158 -18.43 9.67 -7.68
CA GLY A 158 -19.78 9.14 -7.87
C GLY A 158 -20.39 8.58 -6.59
N GLU A 159 -19.61 7.82 -5.81
CA GLU A 159 -20.05 7.28 -4.52
C GLU A 159 -20.30 8.41 -3.50
N LEU A 160 -19.39 9.40 -3.43
CA LEU A 160 -19.52 10.56 -2.54
C LEU A 160 -20.78 11.39 -2.88
N ILE A 161 -21.06 11.64 -4.17
CA ILE A 161 -22.27 12.37 -4.61
C ILE A 161 -23.53 11.60 -4.24
N ALA A 162 -23.49 10.27 -4.31
CA ALA A 162 -24.62 9.41 -3.96
C ALA A 162 -24.80 9.23 -2.43
N GLY A 163 -23.92 9.80 -1.60
CA GLY A 163 -23.93 9.65 -0.15
C GLY A 163 -23.65 8.22 0.33
N ARG A 164 -22.99 7.43 -0.50
CA ARG A 164 -22.66 6.02 -0.16
C ARG A 164 -21.30 5.92 0.50
N LYS A 165 -21.20 4.97 1.47
CA LYS A 165 -19.91 4.60 2.07
C LYS A 165 -19.02 3.97 0.99
N ILE A 166 -17.77 4.42 0.90
CA ILE A 166 -16.79 3.84 0.01
C ILE A 166 -16.28 2.55 0.63
N VAL A 167 -16.78 1.43 0.13
CA VAL A 167 -16.42 0.09 0.61
C VAL A 167 -15.31 -0.48 -0.26
N ARG A 168 -14.21 -0.92 0.35
CA ARG A 168 -13.04 -1.44 -0.37
C ARG A 168 -12.84 -2.92 -0.09
N PRO A 169 -12.79 -3.76 -1.15
CA PRO A 169 -12.42 -5.15 -0.98
C PRO A 169 -10.95 -5.26 -0.56
N TRP A 170 -10.69 -6.17 0.35
CA TRP A 170 -9.40 -6.35 1.00
C TRP A 170 -9.08 -7.83 1.23
N LEU A 171 -7.81 -8.19 1.17
CA LEU A 171 -7.32 -9.53 1.48
C LEU A 171 -6.64 -9.62 2.85
N GLY A 172 -6.07 -8.52 3.33
CA GLY A 172 -5.32 -8.48 4.59
C GLY A 172 -3.93 -9.07 4.48
N ILE A 173 -3.22 -8.66 3.44
CA ILE A 173 -1.85 -9.08 3.18
C ILE A 173 -0.95 -7.86 2.97
N ARG A 174 0.30 -7.93 3.45
CA ARG A 174 1.37 -7.02 3.02
C ARG A 174 2.17 -7.70 1.93
N ILE A 175 2.52 -6.95 0.93
CA ILE A 175 3.05 -7.47 -0.34
C ILE A 175 4.25 -6.67 -0.80
N GLU A 176 5.07 -7.31 -1.64
CA GLU A 176 6.21 -6.70 -2.30
C GLU A 176 6.38 -7.28 -3.71
N THR A 177 6.68 -6.43 -4.68
CA THR A 177 6.94 -6.88 -6.05
C THR A 177 8.20 -7.75 -6.09
N LEU A 178 8.11 -8.93 -6.68
CA LEU A 178 9.26 -9.82 -6.87
C LEU A 178 10.30 -9.13 -7.77
N GLY A 179 11.47 -8.86 -7.23
CA GLY A 179 12.56 -8.18 -7.93
C GLY A 179 12.84 -6.77 -7.44
N ASP A 180 12.01 -6.19 -6.58
CA ASP A 180 12.34 -4.95 -5.86
C ASP A 180 13.51 -5.18 -4.88
N ASP A 181 13.60 -6.39 -4.32
CA ASP A 181 14.72 -6.83 -3.49
C ASP A 181 15.45 -8.01 -4.16
N PRO A 182 16.69 -7.80 -4.66
CA PRO A 182 17.47 -8.85 -5.30
C PRO A 182 17.76 -10.05 -4.39
N SER A 183 17.85 -9.85 -3.05
CA SER A 183 18.12 -10.93 -2.09
C SER A 183 16.96 -11.91 -2.00
N ILE A 184 15.74 -11.43 -2.21
CA ILE A 184 14.52 -12.23 -2.18
C ILE A 184 14.35 -13.01 -3.49
N ARG A 185 14.71 -12.41 -4.62
CA ARG A 185 14.55 -13.03 -5.94
C ARG A 185 15.26 -14.38 -6.06
N GLU A 186 16.44 -14.51 -5.47
CA GLU A 186 17.21 -15.77 -5.49
C GLU A 186 16.50 -16.93 -4.78
N LEU A 187 15.58 -16.64 -3.85
CA LEU A 187 14.83 -17.63 -3.08
C LEU A 187 13.65 -18.21 -3.85
N PHE A 188 13.18 -17.50 -4.91
CA PHE A 188 12.03 -17.90 -5.71
C PHE A 188 12.41 -18.46 -7.07
N LYS A 189 13.26 -19.50 -7.10
CA LYS A 189 13.63 -20.15 -8.35
C LYS A 189 12.40 -20.65 -9.11
N GLY A 190 12.23 -20.17 -10.35
CA GLY A 190 11.12 -20.52 -11.23
C GLY A 190 9.90 -19.58 -11.19
N ALA A 191 9.90 -18.56 -10.32
CA ALA A 191 8.98 -17.44 -10.43
C ALA A 191 9.73 -16.23 -11.00
N ASP A 192 9.47 -15.87 -12.26
CA ASP A 192 10.15 -14.74 -12.91
C ASP A 192 9.51 -13.39 -12.56
N LYS A 193 8.19 -13.38 -12.30
CA LYS A 193 7.38 -12.19 -12.01
C LYS A 193 6.29 -12.54 -11.01
N GLY A 194 5.81 -11.54 -10.29
CA GLY A 194 4.72 -11.68 -9.34
C GLY A 194 4.90 -10.81 -8.10
N VAL A 195 4.08 -11.06 -7.11
CA VAL A 195 4.04 -10.30 -5.86
C VAL A 195 4.20 -11.25 -4.68
N VAL A 196 5.21 -11.02 -3.88
CA VAL A 196 5.52 -11.81 -2.69
C VAL A 196 4.59 -11.42 -1.55
N VAL A 197 3.95 -12.41 -0.92
CA VAL A 197 3.20 -12.22 0.33
C VAL A 197 4.19 -12.13 1.48
N ARG A 198 4.36 -10.94 2.06
CA ARG A 198 5.25 -10.69 3.21
C ARG A 198 4.58 -11.06 4.52
N THR A 199 3.38 -10.55 4.72
CA THR A 199 2.63 -10.71 5.97
C THR A 199 1.17 -11.00 5.65
N ILE A 200 0.54 -11.82 6.45
CA ILE A 200 -0.90 -12.01 6.50
C ILE A 200 -1.37 -11.47 7.84
N GLU A 201 -2.23 -10.45 7.81
CA GLU A 201 -2.75 -9.82 9.03
C GLU A 201 -3.63 -10.80 9.81
N ALA A 202 -3.61 -10.70 11.14
CA ALA A 202 -4.47 -11.48 11.99
C ALA A 202 -5.95 -11.18 11.68
N ASP A 203 -6.80 -12.20 11.77
CA ASP A 203 -8.25 -12.12 11.50
C ASP A 203 -8.66 -11.62 10.12
N ALA A 204 -7.71 -11.35 9.24
CA ALA A 204 -7.95 -10.90 7.88
C ALA A 204 -8.58 -12.00 7.00
N PRO A 205 -9.18 -11.65 5.85
CA PRO A 205 -9.71 -12.61 4.90
C PRO A 205 -8.69 -13.69 4.47
N ALA A 206 -7.46 -13.28 4.16
CA ALA A 206 -6.40 -14.20 3.76
C ALA A 206 -5.96 -15.15 4.87
N SER A 207 -6.08 -14.78 6.17
CA SER A 207 -5.73 -15.67 7.28
C SER A 207 -6.64 -16.90 7.37
N LYS A 208 -7.85 -16.80 6.81
CA LYS A 208 -8.85 -17.89 6.74
C LYS A 208 -8.71 -18.75 5.48
N SER A 209 -7.70 -18.51 4.67
CA SER A 209 -7.40 -19.23 3.42
C SER A 209 -6.15 -20.10 3.56
N ASN A 210 -5.78 -20.81 2.48
CA ASN A 210 -4.50 -21.52 2.42
C ASN A 210 -3.35 -20.65 1.88
N LEU A 211 -3.51 -19.33 1.82
CA LEU A 211 -2.43 -18.40 1.47
C LEU A 211 -1.41 -18.37 2.62
N ARG A 212 -0.12 -18.25 2.28
CA ARG A 212 0.97 -18.26 3.27
C ARG A 212 1.94 -17.12 3.00
N PRO A 213 2.61 -16.60 4.01
CA PRO A 213 3.81 -15.81 3.80
C PRO A 213 4.78 -16.58 2.90
N PHE A 214 5.55 -15.86 2.08
CA PHE A 214 6.47 -16.43 1.10
C PHE A 214 5.81 -17.07 -0.15
N ASP A 215 4.48 -16.95 -0.34
CA ASP A 215 3.86 -17.23 -1.64
C ASP A 215 4.16 -16.09 -2.61
N VAL A 216 4.33 -16.41 -3.89
CA VAL A 216 4.38 -15.40 -4.96
C VAL A 216 3.07 -15.44 -5.73
N ILE A 217 2.26 -14.41 -5.60
CA ILE A 217 1.01 -14.28 -6.37
C ILE A 217 1.38 -13.91 -7.81
N THR A 218 0.99 -14.75 -8.75
CA THR A 218 1.27 -14.58 -10.18
C THR A 218 0.02 -14.25 -11.00
N HIS A 219 -1.17 -14.63 -10.52
CA HIS A 219 -2.45 -14.31 -11.18
C HIS A 219 -3.57 -14.09 -10.16
N VAL A 220 -4.56 -13.28 -10.56
CA VAL A 220 -5.85 -13.08 -9.87
C VAL A 220 -6.95 -13.38 -10.87
N ASP A 221 -7.78 -14.39 -10.62
CA ASP A 221 -8.85 -14.86 -11.52
C ASP A 221 -8.37 -15.02 -12.98
N GLY A 222 -7.15 -15.52 -13.18
CA GLY A 222 -6.51 -15.71 -14.47
C GLY A 222 -5.79 -14.49 -15.05
N SER A 223 -5.97 -13.28 -14.49
CA SER A 223 -5.25 -12.07 -14.89
C SER A 223 -3.84 -12.09 -14.33
N ALA A 224 -2.81 -11.94 -15.19
CA ALA A 224 -1.41 -11.95 -14.78
C ALA A 224 -1.07 -10.76 -13.88
N ILE A 225 -0.32 -11.02 -12.80
CA ILE A 225 0.15 -10.03 -11.82
C ILE A 225 1.66 -9.96 -11.87
N THR A 226 2.21 -8.78 -12.10
CA THR A 226 3.65 -8.53 -12.17
C THR A 226 4.13 -7.48 -11.17
N SER A 227 3.20 -6.74 -10.53
CA SER A 227 3.51 -5.72 -9.53
C SER A 227 2.43 -5.64 -8.44
N ASP A 228 2.82 -5.07 -7.30
CA ASP A 228 1.92 -4.77 -6.18
C ASP A 228 0.73 -3.88 -6.60
N SER A 229 0.98 -2.85 -7.42
CA SER A 229 -0.07 -1.98 -7.97
C SER A 229 -1.10 -2.75 -8.79
N GLN A 230 -0.64 -3.70 -9.64
CA GLN A 230 -1.57 -4.54 -10.42
C GLN A 230 -2.41 -5.44 -9.52
N LEU A 231 -1.80 -6.04 -8.49
CA LEU A 231 -2.55 -6.85 -7.53
C LEU A 231 -3.62 -6.01 -6.81
N GLN A 232 -3.24 -4.84 -6.30
CA GLN A 232 -4.19 -3.93 -5.65
C GLN A 232 -5.33 -3.54 -6.57
N HIS A 233 -5.02 -3.15 -7.82
CA HIS A 233 -6.01 -2.77 -8.82
C HIS A 233 -6.99 -3.92 -9.13
N GLU A 234 -6.49 -5.14 -9.31
CA GLU A 234 -7.34 -6.30 -9.56
C GLU A 234 -8.24 -6.65 -8.36
N ILE A 235 -7.74 -6.49 -7.14
CA ILE A 235 -8.56 -6.71 -5.93
C ILE A 235 -9.62 -5.61 -5.77
N LEU A 236 -9.29 -4.34 -6.05
CA LEU A 236 -10.24 -3.23 -5.95
C LEU A 236 -11.43 -3.34 -6.93
N LYS A 237 -11.27 -4.05 -8.05
CA LYS A 237 -12.37 -4.35 -8.99
C LYS A 237 -13.38 -5.38 -8.45
N LYS A 238 -13.04 -6.09 -7.38
CA LYS A 238 -13.90 -7.14 -6.81
C LYS A 238 -14.94 -6.55 -5.86
N LYS A 239 -15.92 -7.35 -5.49
CA LYS A 239 -16.90 -6.99 -4.44
C LYS A 239 -16.44 -7.55 -3.11
N VAL A 240 -16.78 -6.88 -2.00
CA VAL A 240 -16.63 -7.45 -0.66
C VAL A 240 -17.45 -8.73 -0.54
N GLY A 241 -16.85 -9.76 0.03
CA GLY A 241 -17.46 -11.11 0.14
C GLY A 241 -17.35 -11.97 -1.10
N GLN A 242 -16.72 -11.48 -2.18
CA GLN A 242 -16.48 -12.26 -3.40
C GLN A 242 -15.30 -13.22 -3.20
N ASN A 243 -15.43 -14.45 -3.70
CA ASN A 243 -14.31 -15.37 -3.81
C ASN A 243 -13.43 -14.97 -5.00
N VAL A 244 -12.14 -14.87 -4.77
CA VAL A 244 -11.10 -14.57 -5.75
C VAL A 244 -10.14 -15.75 -5.79
N GLU A 245 -9.81 -16.26 -6.96
CA GLU A 245 -8.84 -17.33 -7.15
C GLU A 245 -7.45 -16.71 -7.38
N LEU A 246 -6.56 -16.87 -6.39
CA LEU A 246 -5.15 -16.50 -6.53
C LEU A 246 -4.37 -17.69 -7.08
N THR A 247 -3.60 -17.50 -8.16
CA THR A 247 -2.56 -18.47 -8.54
C THR A 247 -1.26 -18.05 -7.88
N VAL A 248 -0.72 -18.91 -7.00
CA VAL A 248 0.52 -18.62 -6.27
C VAL A 248 1.61 -19.62 -6.64
N TRP A 249 2.85 -19.14 -6.70
CA TRP A 249 4.03 -19.99 -6.80
C TRP A 249 4.54 -20.30 -5.40
N ARG A 250 4.58 -21.59 -5.04
CA ARG A 250 5.01 -22.08 -3.72
C ARG A 250 5.90 -23.31 -3.89
N LYS A 251 7.14 -23.27 -3.39
CA LYS A 251 8.09 -24.39 -3.40
C LYS A 251 8.25 -25.04 -4.80
N GLY A 252 8.31 -24.22 -5.87
CA GLY A 252 8.51 -24.69 -7.23
C GLY A 252 7.24 -25.13 -7.98
N GLN A 253 6.07 -24.89 -7.44
CA GLN A 253 4.79 -25.31 -8.05
C GLN A 253 3.76 -24.18 -8.05
N ALA A 254 2.93 -24.13 -9.09
CA ALA A 254 1.79 -23.24 -9.15
C ALA A 254 0.60 -23.87 -8.42
N ILE A 255 0.01 -23.16 -7.46
CA ILE A 255 -1.11 -23.62 -6.64
C ILE A 255 -2.24 -22.58 -6.74
N LYS A 256 -3.48 -23.05 -6.84
CA LYS A 256 -4.67 -22.20 -6.78
C LYS A 256 -5.14 -22.07 -5.33
N VAL A 257 -5.29 -20.84 -4.87
CA VAL A 257 -5.74 -20.51 -3.51
C VAL A 257 -6.96 -19.62 -3.59
N PRO A 258 -8.15 -20.13 -3.25
CA PRO A 258 -9.32 -19.28 -3.14
C PRO A 258 -9.26 -18.43 -1.88
N VAL A 259 -9.52 -17.14 -2.02
CA VAL A 259 -9.60 -16.19 -0.91
C VAL A 259 -10.90 -15.43 -1.03
N LYS A 260 -11.67 -15.33 0.04
CA LYS A 260 -12.86 -14.50 0.09
C LYS A 260 -12.46 -13.10 0.50
N THR A 261 -12.77 -12.10 -0.31
CA THR A 261 -12.47 -10.70 0.03
C THR A 261 -13.29 -10.24 1.24
N GLY A 262 -12.68 -9.43 2.11
CA GLY A 262 -13.36 -8.72 3.19
C GLY A 262 -13.47 -7.23 2.91
N GLU A 263 -14.09 -6.49 3.81
CA GLU A 263 -14.07 -5.03 3.82
C GLU A 263 -12.78 -4.56 4.51
N LEU A 264 -12.09 -3.59 3.93
CA LEU A 264 -10.90 -2.97 4.53
C LEU A 264 -11.31 -2.24 5.80
N PRO A 265 -10.80 -2.60 6.99
CA PRO A 265 -11.16 -1.96 8.25
C PRO A 265 -10.74 -0.49 8.32
N ASP A 266 -11.61 0.35 8.91
CA ASP A 266 -11.31 1.78 9.09
C ASP A 266 -10.18 2.03 10.11
N GLU A 267 -9.94 1.08 11.04
CA GLU A 267 -8.97 1.22 12.14
C GLU A 267 -7.51 0.96 11.74
N ILE A 268 -7.26 0.23 10.64
CA ILE A 268 -5.88 -0.05 10.17
C ILE A 268 -5.12 1.24 9.85
N THR A 269 -5.81 2.35 9.66
CA THR A 269 -5.25 3.67 9.38
C THR A 269 -4.74 4.40 10.64
N ARG A 270 -5.20 4.03 11.84
CA ARG A 270 -4.88 4.74 13.09
C ARG A 270 -3.74 4.14 13.92
N ALA A 271 -3.33 2.90 13.62
CA ALA A 271 -2.39 2.14 14.46
C ALA A 271 -0.90 2.46 14.24
N SER A 272 -0.54 3.35 13.30
CA SER A 272 0.87 3.62 12.96
C SER A 272 1.55 4.73 13.78
N ASN A 273 0.91 5.32 14.79
CA ASN A 273 1.43 6.49 15.51
C ASN A 273 1.53 6.35 17.05
N GLN A 274 1.83 5.19 17.61
CA GLN A 274 2.15 5.10 19.05
C GLN A 274 3.55 4.53 19.30
N PRO A 275 4.40 5.24 20.07
CA PRO A 275 5.70 4.72 20.50
C PRO A 275 5.54 3.72 21.64
N VAL A 276 6.18 2.56 21.51
CA VAL A 276 6.18 1.49 22.53
C VAL A 276 7.26 1.77 23.56
N GLN A 277 6.91 1.75 24.86
CA GLN A 277 7.86 1.77 25.98
C GLN A 277 8.16 0.34 26.45
N PRO A 278 9.40 0.04 26.89
CA PRO A 278 9.84 -1.31 27.19
C PRO A 278 9.75 -1.69 28.69
N SER A 279 9.57 -2.98 28.96
CA SER A 279 9.89 -3.61 30.26
C SER A 279 10.58 -4.96 30.04
N GLU A 280 11.69 -5.20 30.77
CA GLU A 280 12.64 -6.28 30.56
C GLU A 280 12.27 -7.61 31.21
N PRO A 281 12.73 -8.76 30.66
CA PRO A 281 13.60 -9.71 31.38
C PRO A 281 14.76 -10.26 30.56
N LYS A 282 15.74 -10.89 31.21
CA LYS A 282 17.11 -11.17 30.77
C LYS A 282 17.22 -12.15 29.59
N PRO A 283 18.10 -11.86 28.62
CA PRO A 283 18.24 -12.56 27.36
C PRO A 283 19.33 -13.64 27.33
N GLN A 284 19.17 -14.62 26.40
CA GLN A 284 20.26 -15.53 25.99
C GLN A 284 20.66 -15.22 24.54
N ASP A 285 21.94 -14.90 24.34
CA ASP A 285 22.56 -14.61 23.06
C ASP A 285 22.58 -15.85 22.14
N VAL A 286 22.14 -15.67 20.88
CA VAL A 286 22.18 -16.69 19.84
C VAL A 286 23.02 -16.21 18.65
N GLY A 287 24.29 -15.88 18.91
CA GLY A 287 25.41 -15.78 17.95
C GLY A 287 25.11 -14.97 16.67
N LYS A 288 25.90 -15.08 15.67
CA LYS A 288 26.09 -14.50 14.33
C LYS A 288 25.08 -13.52 13.70
N PHE A 289 23.82 -13.41 14.15
CA PHE A 289 22.79 -12.57 13.53
C PHE A 289 22.28 -11.44 14.42
N GLY A 290 22.75 -11.35 15.69
CA GLY A 290 22.33 -10.34 16.66
C GLY A 290 20.92 -10.57 17.21
N LEU A 291 20.51 -11.82 17.40
CA LEU A 291 19.24 -12.20 17.99
C LEU A 291 19.44 -12.78 19.39
N GLN A 292 18.59 -12.34 20.31
CA GLN A 292 18.42 -12.99 21.60
C GLN A 292 17.03 -13.60 21.67
N VAL A 293 16.93 -14.87 22.04
CA VAL A 293 15.67 -15.59 22.08
C VAL A 293 15.49 -16.37 23.38
N GLN A 294 14.25 -16.63 23.73
CA GLN A 294 13.87 -17.55 24.82
C GLN A 294 12.76 -18.48 24.39
N GLU A 295 12.48 -19.51 25.18
CA GLU A 295 11.37 -20.44 24.91
C GLU A 295 10.03 -19.71 25.01
N LEU A 296 9.13 -20.00 24.08
CA LEU A 296 7.76 -19.51 24.11
C LEU A 296 6.98 -20.28 25.19
N THR A 297 6.55 -19.57 26.24
CA THR A 297 5.68 -20.14 27.25
C THR A 297 4.20 -19.95 26.88
N LYS A 298 3.32 -20.79 27.44
CA LYS A 298 1.88 -20.68 27.23
C LYS A 298 1.34 -19.29 27.61
N ASP A 299 1.76 -18.77 28.75
CA ASP A 299 1.33 -17.46 29.25
C ASP A 299 1.72 -16.33 28.30
N VAL A 300 2.91 -16.41 27.67
CA VAL A 300 3.39 -15.43 26.69
C VAL A 300 2.60 -15.59 25.38
N ALA A 301 2.33 -16.81 24.93
CA ALA A 301 1.54 -17.07 23.73
C ALA A 301 0.10 -16.53 23.85
N GLU A 302 -0.53 -16.73 25.02
CA GLU A 302 -1.88 -16.20 25.30
C GLU A 302 -1.88 -14.67 25.36
N ARG A 303 -0.89 -14.06 26.03
CA ARG A 303 -0.76 -12.59 26.13
C ARG A 303 -0.56 -11.93 24.77
N LEU A 304 0.17 -12.57 23.86
CA LEU A 304 0.46 -12.07 22.52
C LEU A 304 -0.59 -12.51 21.48
N HIS A 305 -1.67 -13.18 21.93
CA HIS A 305 -2.75 -13.68 21.04
C HIS A 305 -2.25 -14.55 19.88
N LEU A 306 -1.22 -15.38 20.14
CA LEU A 306 -0.60 -16.20 19.11
C LEU A 306 -1.43 -17.44 18.80
N SER A 307 -1.47 -17.79 17.53
CA SER A 307 -2.14 -19.03 17.06
C SER A 307 -1.32 -20.30 17.34
N SER A 308 0.00 -20.17 17.60
CA SER A 308 0.92 -21.26 17.90
C SER A 308 1.39 -21.17 19.36
N GLN A 309 1.45 -22.33 20.03
CA GLN A 309 2.08 -22.45 21.34
C GLN A 309 3.52 -22.98 21.25
N GLN A 310 4.07 -23.14 20.04
CA GLN A 310 5.42 -23.63 19.78
C GLN A 310 6.25 -22.57 19.04
N GLY A 311 7.51 -22.45 19.42
CA GLY A 311 8.44 -21.51 18.84
C GLY A 311 9.42 -20.95 19.86
N VAL A 312 10.21 -19.98 19.43
CA VAL A 312 11.05 -19.16 20.32
C VAL A 312 10.66 -17.70 20.15
N ILE A 313 10.58 -16.97 21.27
CA ILE A 313 10.29 -15.55 21.26
C ILE A 313 11.60 -14.74 21.22
N VAL A 314 11.67 -13.73 20.38
CA VAL A 314 12.76 -12.76 20.32
C VAL A 314 12.66 -11.83 21.52
N THR A 315 13.67 -11.84 22.37
CA THR A 315 13.73 -11.01 23.57
C THR A 315 14.50 -9.73 23.35
N ASP A 316 15.47 -9.76 22.42
CA ASP A 316 16.24 -8.58 22.05
C ASP A 316 16.84 -8.74 20.65
N VAL A 317 17.10 -7.61 19.98
CA VAL A 317 17.72 -7.53 18.66
C VAL A 317 18.83 -6.48 18.76
N GLU A 318 20.07 -6.87 18.47
CA GLU A 318 21.21 -5.95 18.50
C GLU A 318 21.09 -4.88 17.42
N ASP A 319 21.31 -3.62 17.80
CA ASP A 319 21.34 -2.50 16.87
C ASP A 319 22.39 -2.74 15.77
N ASN A 320 22.05 -2.40 14.51
CA ASN A 320 22.89 -2.61 13.34
C ASN A 320 23.22 -4.07 13.01
N SER A 321 22.54 -5.04 13.61
CA SER A 321 22.67 -6.46 13.31
C SER A 321 21.96 -6.83 11.99
N ILE A 322 22.26 -8.04 11.49
CA ILE A 322 21.56 -8.60 10.32
C ILE A 322 20.06 -8.75 10.63
N ALA A 323 19.70 -9.14 11.82
CA ALA A 323 18.31 -9.29 12.25
C ALA A 323 17.57 -7.94 12.27
N ALA A 324 18.18 -6.89 12.82
CA ALA A 324 17.63 -5.54 12.82
C ALA A 324 17.43 -5.02 11.38
N ALA A 325 18.41 -5.21 10.50
CA ALA A 325 18.32 -4.82 9.10
C ALA A 325 17.20 -5.53 8.32
N GLN A 326 16.79 -6.73 8.78
CA GLN A 326 15.68 -7.49 8.21
C GLN A 326 14.33 -7.25 8.92
N GLY A 327 14.28 -6.25 9.80
CA GLY A 327 13.05 -5.83 10.46
C GLY A 327 12.52 -6.85 11.48
N ILE A 328 13.38 -7.70 12.05
CA ILE A 328 13.03 -8.52 13.20
C ILE A 328 12.97 -7.63 14.44
N GLU A 329 11.94 -7.78 15.22
CA GLU A 329 11.68 -6.96 16.39
C GLU A 329 11.52 -7.82 17.64
N ARG A 330 11.66 -7.17 18.80
CA ARG A 330 11.35 -7.77 20.08
C ARG A 330 9.88 -8.25 20.10
N GLU A 331 9.61 -9.38 20.75
CA GLU A 331 8.32 -10.08 20.81
C GLU A 331 7.91 -10.79 19.51
N ASP A 332 8.72 -10.80 18.48
CA ASP A 332 8.51 -11.72 17.36
C ASP A 332 8.67 -13.17 17.82
N VAL A 333 7.79 -14.04 17.37
CA VAL A 333 7.90 -15.48 17.64
C VAL A 333 8.35 -16.21 16.39
N ILE A 334 9.52 -16.85 16.45
CA ILE A 334 10.06 -17.64 15.35
C ILE A 334 9.47 -19.05 15.46
N THR A 335 8.71 -19.45 14.45
CA THR A 335 8.02 -20.73 14.40
C THR A 335 8.68 -21.76 13.49
N GLU A 336 9.40 -21.32 12.45
CA GLU A 336 10.12 -22.19 11.52
C GLU A 336 11.43 -21.53 11.05
N VAL A 337 12.43 -22.35 10.74
CA VAL A 337 13.69 -21.97 10.09
C VAL A 337 13.86 -22.83 8.83
N ASP A 338 14.00 -22.23 7.64
CA ASP A 338 14.10 -22.93 6.34
C ASP A 338 12.99 -23.98 6.16
N GLY A 339 11.77 -23.69 6.64
CA GLY A 339 10.60 -24.57 6.57
C GLY A 339 10.66 -25.77 7.53
N LYS A 340 11.54 -25.76 8.52
CA LYS A 340 11.61 -26.75 9.60
C LYS A 340 11.03 -26.12 10.87
N PRO A 341 10.08 -26.80 11.54
CA PRO A 341 9.49 -26.28 12.78
C PRO A 341 10.53 -26.04 13.87
N VAL A 342 10.37 -24.93 14.57
CA VAL A 342 11.12 -24.59 15.80
C VAL A 342 10.21 -24.87 16.99
N THR A 343 10.65 -25.71 17.93
CA THR A 343 9.85 -26.07 19.09
C THR A 343 10.45 -25.55 20.41
N ASN A 344 11.75 -25.24 20.42
CA ASN A 344 12.48 -24.72 21.57
C ASN A 344 13.77 -24.03 21.11
N VAL A 345 14.49 -23.38 22.05
CA VAL A 345 15.74 -22.65 21.77
C VAL A 345 16.83 -23.56 21.18
N GLN A 346 16.90 -24.82 21.60
CA GLN A 346 17.91 -25.74 21.06
C GLN A 346 17.64 -26.08 19.59
N SER A 347 16.36 -26.38 19.22
CA SER A 347 15.99 -26.66 17.83
C SER A 347 16.24 -25.45 16.92
N PHE A 348 16.02 -24.24 17.44
CA PHE A 348 16.33 -22.99 16.73
C PHE A 348 17.85 -22.84 16.48
N ARG A 349 18.68 -23.04 17.51
CA ARG A 349 20.15 -23.00 17.38
C ARG A 349 20.67 -24.04 16.39
N ASP A 350 20.17 -25.26 16.47
CA ASP A 350 20.57 -26.34 15.56
C ASP A 350 20.20 -26.06 14.11
N ALA A 351 19.05 -25.42 13.89
CA ALA A 351 18.62 -25.01 12.57
C ALA A 351 19.48 -23.88 12.01
N LEU A 352 19.79 -22.86 12.81
CA LEU A 352 20.68 -21.75 12.41
C LEU A 352 22.11 -22.22 12.13
N ASN A 353 22.63 -23.14 12.95
CA ASN A 353 24.00 -23.67 12.74
C ASN A 353 24.15 -24.51 11.47
N LYS A 354 23.06 -25.11 11.01
CA LYS A 354 23.01 -25.91 9.76
C LYS A 354 22.73 -25.08 8.51
N ALA A 355 22.29 -23.85 8.70
CA ALA A 355 21.96 -22.94 7.61
C ALA A 355 23.22 -22.31 7.02
N ASP A 356 23.21 -22.06 5.70
CA ASP A 356 24.30 -21.37 5.01
C ASP A 356 24.05 -19.85 5.03
N PRO A 357 24.85 -19.06 5.79
CA PRO A 357 24.65 -17.62 5.89
C PRO A 357 24.79 -16.88 4.54
N LYS A 358 25.50 -17.46 3.57
CA LYS A 358 25.69 -16.87 2.23
C LYS A 358 24.44 -17.02 1.38
N ARG A 359 23.71 -18.12 1.55
CA ARG A 359 22.45 -18.38 0.85
C ARG A 359 21.29 -17.59 1.43
N GLY A 360 21.39 -17.18 2.71
CA GLY A 360 20.33 -16.60 3.48
C GLY A 360 19.48 -17.66 4.20
N VAL A 361 19.06 -17.36 5.42
CA VAL A 361 18.27 -18.21 6.31
C VAL A 361 16.87 -17.66 6.39
N LEU A 362 15.87 -18.43 5.99
CA LEU A 362 14.48 -18.03 6.03
C LEU A 362 13.87 -18.32 7.41
N LEU A 363 13.42 -17.28 8.10
CA LEU A 363 12.68 -17.37 9.35
C LEU A 363 11.20 -17.09 9.11
N TYR A 364 10.32 -17.95 9.60
CA TYR A 364 8.89 -17.65 9.69
C TYR A 364 8.58 -17.10 11.07
N LEU A 365 7.88 -15.99 11.10
CA LEU A 365 7.60 -15.21 12.29
C LEU A 365 6.10 -15.09 12.53
N ASP A 366 5.70 -15.10 13.81
CA ASP A 366 4.37 -14.66 14.24
C ASP A 366 4.56 -13.40 15.09
N ARG A 367 4.03 -12.26 14.62
CA ARG A 367 4.07 -10.97 15.28
C ARG A 367 2.66 -10.58 15.70
N LYS A 368 2.34 -10.78 16.98
CA LYS A 368 1.01 -10.46 17.54
C LYS A 368 -0.15 -11.06 16.72
N GLY A 369 -0.02 -12.32 16.31
CA GLY A 369 -0.99 -13.03 15.49
C GLY A 369 -0.86 -12.83 13.97
N SER A 370 -0.03 -11.88 13.53
CA SER A 370 0.26 -11.66 12.11
C SER A 370 1.46 -12.49 11.67
N LYS A 371 1.27 -13.32 10.63
CA LYS A 371 2.33 -14.19 10.10
C LYS A 371 3.17 -13.43 9.08
N THR A 372 4.48 -13.46 9.23
CA THR A 372 5.46 -12.83 8.35
C THR A 372 6.71 -13.70 8.17
N PHE A 373 7.69 -13.23 7.42
CA PHE A 373 9.00 -13.87 7.34
C PHE A 373 10.13 -12.84 7.30
N ALA A 374 11.33 -13.27 7.67
CA ALA A 374 12.57 -12.53 7.49
C ALA A 374 13.64 -13.44 6.87
N VAL A 375 14.58 -12.85 6.12
CA VAL A 375 15.71 -13.57 5.52
C VAL A 375 17.01 -13.05 6.10
N LEU A 376 17.68 -13.85 6.93
CA LEU A 376 18.97 -13.50 7.50
C LEU A 376 20.07 -13.85 6.51
N LYS A 377 20.64 -12.87 5.80
CA LYS A 377 21.76 -13.05 4.88
C LYS A 377 22.95 -12.23 5.37
N ALA A 378 24.11 -12.89 5.57
CA ALA A 378 25.34 -12.18 5.86
C ALA A 378 25.69 -11.31 4.64
N GLY A 379 25.84 -10.00 4.86
CA GLY A 379 26.27 -9.07 3.81
C GLY A 379 27.62 -9.52 3.21
N GLY A 380 27.73 -9.44 1.87
CA GLY A 380 28.98 -9.59 1.16
C GLY A 380 29.80 -8.31 1.21
#